data_49184aa7969c01154ebc57c783a90941
#
_entry.id   49184aa7969c01154ebc57c783a90941
#
_cell.length_a   1.000
_cell.length_b   1.000
_cell.length_c   1.000
_cell.angle_alpha   90.00
_cell.angle_beta   90.00
_cell.angle_gamma   90.00
#
_symmetry.space_group_name_H-M   'P 1'
#
loop_
_entity.id
_entity.type
_entity.pdbx_description
1 polymer ?
#
loop_
_entity_poly.entity_id
_entity_poly.type
_entity_poly.pdbx_seq_one_letter_code
_entity_poly.pdbx_strand_id
1 'polypeptide(L)'
;LLYLSLTDFIQHAHAPGSEEANNFYIEMDRRFGILQELGALVALTADHGMGDKSDENGEPNVIWLQDILDQNSGAGTCRVICPITDAFVGHHGALGGFVRIYLEKKDDRNKVYEIVQGIEGVEKVWTAENVAKELEQPLDREGDLAVVADKRTVIGGSEKDHDLSALKGKRLRTHGSLHEASVPFILSEPLNDKYSNRAKENTLRSREIFEYALNGTVA
;
A
#
# COMPACT_ATOMS: atom_id res chain seq x y z
N LEU A 1 19.96 -5.70 -18.62
CA LEU A 1 18.78 -5.43 -17.80
C LEU A 1 19.06 -4.27 -16.85
N LEU A 2 18.23 -3.23 -16.90
CA LEU A 2 18.27 -2.09 -16.00
C LEU A 2 16.97 -2.08 -15.19
N TYR A 3 17.08 -2.01 -13.87
CA TYR A 3 15.96 -1.77 -12.95
C TYR A 3 16.07 -0.36 -12.40
N LEU A 4 15.02 0.44 -12.60
CA LEU A 4 14.91 1.80 -12.08
C LEU A 4 13.78 1.83 -11.06
N SER A 5 14.11 2.15 -9.81
CA SER A 5 13.14 2.44 -8.77
C SER A 5 12.96 3.95 -8.66
N LEU A 6 11.72 4.42 -8.72
CA LEU A 6 11.37 5.82 -8.55
C LEU A 6 10.65 5.99 -7.22
N THR A 7 10.80 7.17 -6.61
CA THR A 7 10.05 7.52 -5.41
C THR A 7 8.60 7.82 -5.76
N ASP A 8 7.69 7.52 -4.84
CA ASP A 8 6.26 7.83 -4.90
C ASP A 8 5.88 9.14 -4.18
N PHE A 9 6.87 9.96 -3.83
CA PHE A 9 6.67 11.24 -3.14
C PHE A 9 5.66 12.16 -3.85
N ILE A 10 5.69 12.21 -5.19
CA ILE A 10 4.75 13.02 -5.97
C ILE A 10 3.31 12.54 -5.77
N GLN A 11 3.09 11.23 -5.74
CA GLN A 11 1.77 10.63 -5.54
C GLN A 11 1.24 10.84 -4.12
N HIS A 12 2.12 10.90 -3.12
CA HIS A 12 1.76 11.31 -1.76
C HIS A 12 1.39 12.79 -1.69
N ALA A 13 2.15 13.66 -2.36
CA ALA A 13 1.98 15.11 -2.26
C ALA A 13 0.84 15.66 -3.13
N HIS A 14 0.58 15.05 -4.30
CA HIS A 14 -0.28 15.60 -5.34
C HIS A 14 -1.32 14.59 -5.83
N ALA A 15 -2.56 15.05 -5.94
CA ALA A 15 -3.66 14.22 -6.44
C ALA A 15 -3.51 13.94 -7.96
N PRO A 16 -4.04 12.82 -8.46
CA PRO A 16 -4.14 12.58 -9.89
C PRO A 16 -4.85 13.73 -10.60
N GLY A 17 -4.28 14.18 -11.72
CA GLY A 17 -4.81 15.30 -12.50
C GLY A 17 -4.34 16.68 -12.06
N SER A 18 -3.60 16.82 -10.94
CA SER A 18 -2.93 18.07 -10.60
C SER A 18 -1.81 18.38 -11.60
N GLU A 19 -1.42 19.65 -11.68
CA GLU A 19 -0.36 20.09 -12.59
C GLU A 19 0.96 19.39 -12.29
N GLU A 20 1.33 19.30 -11.01
CA GLU A 20 2.58 18.68 -10.55
C GLU A 20 2.62 17.16 -10.87
N ALA A 21 1.51 16.44 -10.60
CA ALA A 21 1.41 15.03 -10.92
C ALA A 21 1.50 14.80 -12.43
N ASN A 22 0.78 15.60 -13.22
CA ASN A 22 0.80 15.50 -14.69
C ASN A 22 2.19 15.81 -15.25
N ASN A 23 2.86 16.86 -14.76
CA ASN A 23 4.23 17.23 -15.19
C ASN A 23 5.23 16.10 -14.88
N PHE A 24 5.10 15.44 -13.73
CA PHE A 24 5.93 14.28 -13.39
C PHE A 24 5.73 13.13 -14.38
N TYR A 25 4.48 12.77 -14.69
CA TYR A 25 4.21 11.69 -15.64
C TYR A 25 4.62 12.03 -17.07
N ILE A 26 4.46 13.27 -17.50
CA ILE A 26 4.94 13.73 -18.82
C ILE A 26 6.47 13.61 -18.91
N GLU A 27 7.20 14.00 -17.87
CA GLU A 27 8.66 13.85 -17.88
C GLU A 27 9.08 12.37 -17.86
N MET A 28 8.39 11.51 -17.11
CA MET A 28 8.63 10.06 -17.13
C MET A 28 8.42 9.49 -18.54
N ASP A 29 7.29 9.80 -19.17
CA ASP A 29 6.97 9.35 -20.53
C ASP A 29 8.03 9.78 -21.53
N ARG A 30 8.45 11.05 -21.46
CA ARG A 30 9.55 11.59 -22.29
C ARG A 30 10.85 10.80 -22.10
N ARG A 31 11.21 10.43 -20.87
CA ARG A 31 12.43 9.65 -20.58
C ARG A 31 12.31 8.22 -21.08
N PHE A 32 11.14 7.60 -20.95
CA PHE A 32 10.90 6.26 -21.49
C PHE A 32 10.96 6.26 -23.03
N GLY A 33 10.47 7.30 -23.70
CA GLY A 33 10.63 7.48 -25.13
C GLY A 33 12.11 7.51 -25.57
N ILE A 34 12.98 8.21 -24.83
CA ILE A 34 14.44 8.20 -25.12
C ILE A 34 15.02 6.80 -24.99
N LEU A 35 14.62 6.01 -23.98
CA LEU A 35 15.09 4.64 -23.83
C LEU A 35 14.64 3.75 -25.00
N GLN A 36 13.41 3.92 -25.48
CA GLN A 36 12.92 3.22 -26.68
C GLN A 36 13.71 3.59 -27.94
N GLU A 37 14.01 4.88 -28.14
CA GLU A 37 14.85 5.35 -29.28
C GLU A 37 16.26 4.74 -29.24
N LEU A 38 16.76 4.40 -28.05
CA LEU A 38 18.04 3.70 -27.86
C LEU A 38 17.91 2.17 -28.05
N GLY A 39 16.73 1.67 -28.41
CA GLY A 39 16.47 0.24 -28.64
C GLY A 39 16.13 -0.54 -27.37
N ALA A 40 15.81 0.11 -26.25
CA ALA A 40 15.41 -0.58 -25.03
C ALA A 40 13.93 -0.95 -25.08
N LEU A 41 13.59 -2.18 -24.68
CA LEU A 41 12.23 -2.53 -24.27
C LEU A 41 11.98 -1.94 -22.88
N VAL A 42 10.94 -1.13 -22.76
CA VAL A 42 10.53 -0.51 -21.48
C VAL A 42 9.35 -1.27 -20.91
N ALA A 43 9.46 -1.66 -19.63
CA ALA A 43 8.39 -2.27 -18.86
C ALA A 43 8.16 -1.47 -17.59
N LEU A 44 6.91 -1.14 -17.28
CA LEU A 44 6.54 -0.29 -16.16
C LEU A 44 5.45 -0.97 -15.31
N THR A 45 5.67 -1.00 -14.02
CA THR A 45 4.67 -1.37 -13.00
C THR A 45 4.90 -0.56 -11.73
N ALA A 46 4.04 -0.77 -10.73
CA ALA A 46 4.22 -0.23 -9.39
C ALA A 46 4.01 -1.34 -8.34
N ASP A 47 4.51 -1.11 -7.15
CA ASP A 47 4.34 -1.98 -5.98
C ASP A 47 2.96 -1.79 -5.33
N HIS A 48 2.40 -0.57 -5.37
CA HIS A 48 1.06 -0.23 -4.89
C HIS A 48 0.50 0.99 -5.64
N GLY A 49 -0.80 1.22 -5.49
CA GLY A 49 -1.47 2.45 -5.84
C GLY A 49 -1.42 3.49 -4.72
N MET A 50 -2.26 4.54 -4.82
CA MET A 50 -2.31 5.62 -3.85
C MET A 50 -3.75 6.09 -3.65
N GLY A 51 -4.18 6.30 -2.39
CA GLY A 51 -5.51 6.75 -2.02
C GLY A 51 -5.51 8.05 -1.22
N ASP A 52 -6.61 8.81 -1.31
CA ASP A 52 -6.91 9.92 -0.40
C ASP A 52 -7.50 9.33 0.89
N LYS A 53 -6.87 9.63 2.01
CA LYS A 53 -7.20 9.12 3.35
C LYS A 53 -7.58 10.24 4.32
N SER A 54 -8.18 11.28 3.78
CA SER A 54 -8.70 12.41 4.57
C SER A 54 -10.22 12.39 4.64
N ASP A 55 -10.74 12.97 5.70
CA ASP A 55 -12.17 13.21 5.89
C ASP A 55 -12.71 14.31 4.95
N GLU A 56 -13.96 14.69 5.14
CA GLU A 56 -14.64 15.73 4.34
C GLU A 56 -14.03 17.12 4.57
N ASN A 57 -13.43 17.37 5.72
CA ASN A 57 -12.77 18.62 6.08
C ASN A 57 -11.33 18.70 5.57
N GLY A 58 -10.80 17.59 5.06
CA GLY A 58 -9.42 17.49 4.59
C GLY A 58 -8.41 17.04 5.65
N GLU A 59 -8.89 16.73 6.86
CA GLU A 59 -8.04 16.23 7.95
C GLU A 59 -7.78 14.72 7.78
N PRO A 60 -6.63 14.20 8.20
CA PRO A 60 -6.33 12.76 8.16
C PRO A 60 -7.38 11.94 8.92
N ASN A 61 -7.95 10.92 8.26
CA ASN A 61 -8.92 10.02 8.87
C ASN A 61 -8.19 8.81 9.49
N VAL A 62 -7.84 8.90 10.77
CA VAL A 62 -6.93 7.98 11.46
C VAL A 62 -7.62 7.19 12.55
N ILE A 63 -7.42 5.87 12.56
CA ILE A 63 -7.71 4.99 13.71
C ILE A 63 -6.42 4.85 14.53
N TRP A 64 -6.38 5.39 15.74
CA TRP A 64 -5.28 5.21 16.68
C TRP A 64 -5.42 3.87 17.42
N LEU A 65 -5.07 2.78 16.72
CA LEU A 65 -5.44 1.44 17.13
C LEU A 65 -4.80 1.00 18.44
N GLN A 66 -3.54 1.38 18.70
CA GLN A 66 -2.90 1.06 19.99
C GLN A 66 -3.63 1.71 21.17
N ASP A 67 -4.00 2.99 21.03
CA ASP A 67 -4.70 3.71 22.09
C ASP A 67 -6.09 3.09 22.38
N ILE A 68 -6.81 2.71 21.33
CA ILE A 68 -8.11 2.03 21.44
C ILE A 68 -7.94 0.67 22.16
N LEU A 69 -6.93 -0.11 21.80
CA LEU A 69 -6.69 -1.43 22.39
C LEU A 69 -6.22 -1.32 23.84
N ASP A 70 -5.36 -0.36 24.16
CA ASP A 70 -4.91 -0.12 25.53
C ASP A 70 -6.08 0.27 26.44
N GLN A 71 -7.04 1.06 25.96
CA GLN A 71 -8.24 1.43 26.70
C GLN A 71 -9.21 0.25 26.92
N ASN A 72 -9.38 -0.64 25.92
CA ASN A 72 -10.41 -1.69 25.96
C ASN A 72 -9.89 -3.05 26.46
N SER A 73 -8.61 -3.33 26.29
CA SER A 73 -8.00 -4.62 26.67
C SER A 73 -6.99 -4.49 27.81
N GLY A 74 -6.56 -3.27 28.12
CA GLY A 74 -5.50 -2.97 29.07
C GLY A 74 -4.14 -2.78 28.40
N ALA A 75 -3.38 -1.79 28.88
CA ALA A 75 -2.06 -1.49 28.35
C ALA A 75 -1.13 -2.71 28.44
N GLY A 76 -0.37 -2.96 27.36
CA GLY A 76 0.54 -4.09 27.25
C GLY A 76 -0.11 -5.44 26.92
N THR A 77 -1.44 -5.50 26.70
CA THR A 77 -2.10 -6.73 26.23
C THR A 77 -1.66 -7.11 24.80
N CYS A 78 -1.41 -6.12 23.98
CA CYS A 78 -0.96 -6.31 22.60
C CYS A 78 -0.09 -5.13 22.15
N ARG A 79 0.55 -5.34 20.99
CA ARG A 79 1.36 -4.35 20.31
C ARG A 79 0.93 -4.21 18.86
N VAL A 80 0.58 -3.00 18.45
CA VAL A 80 0.30 -2.65 17.05
C VAL A 80 1.60 -2.29 16.35
N ILE A 81 1.85 -2.89 15.19
CA ILE A 81 3.01 -2.62 14.34
C ILE A 81 2.54 -2.06 13.01
N CYS A 82 2.89 -0.80 12.75
CA CYS A 82 2.73 -0.17 11.45
C CYS A 82 3.89 -0.58 10.54
N PRO A 83 3.63 -1.06 9.30
CA PRO A 83 4.70 -1.57 8.42
C PRO A 83 5.53 -0.46 7.77
N ILE A 84 5.03 0.77 7.71
CA ILE A 84 5.77 1.91 7.15
C ILE A 84 6.70 2.45 8.22
N THR A 85 8.01 2.28 8.02
CA THR A 85 9.05 2.59 9.03
C THR A 85 10.26 3.32 8.46
N ASP A 86 10.16 3.93 7.27
CA ASP A 86 11.27 4.66 6.69
C ASP A 86 11.55 5.99 7.43
N ALA A 87 12.74 6.55 7.23
CA ALA A 87 13.16 7.78 7.92
C ALA A 87 12.53 9.05 7.32
N PHE A 88 11.85 8.96 6.17
CA PHE A 88 11.30 10.11 5.43
C PHE A 88 9.77 10.15 5.46
N VAL A 89 9.18 9.82 6.60
CA VAL A 89 7.72 9.64 6.77
C VAL A 89 6.94 10.94 6.98
N GLY A 90 7.59 12.10 7.03
CA GLY A 90 6.93 13.38 7.34
C GLY A 90 5.74 13.73 6.45
N HIS A 91 5.71 13.27 5.20
CA HIS A 91 4.64 13.54 4.23
C HIS A 91 3.41 12.63 4.39
N HIS A 92 3.49 11.57 5.20
CA HIS A 92 2.34 10.67 5.51
C HIS A 92 2.31 10.21 6.97
N GLY A 93 3.20 10.70 7.85
CA GLY A 93 3.20 10.42 9.29
C GLY A 93 3.38 8.94 9.66
N ALA A 94 3.99 8.11 8.82
CA ALA A 94 4.07 6.65 8.94
C ALA A 94 2.69 5.95 8.97
N LEU A 95 1.65 6.59 8.43
CA LEU A 95 0.28 6.08 8.40
C LEU A 95 -0.02 5.33 7.10
N GLY A 96 -0.67 4.18 7.21
CA GLY A 96 -1.10 3.37 6.09
C GLY A 96 -2.39 2.62 6.39
N GLY A 97 -2.90 1.89 5.39
CA GLY A 97 -4.16 1.15 5.51
C GLY A 97 -4.02 -0.26 6.10
N PHE A 98 -2.85 -0.65 6.63
CA PHE A 98 -2.58 -2.01 7.13
C PHE A 98 -1.68 -1.98 8.36
N VAL A 99 -2.02 -2.79 9.37
CA VAL A 99 -1.17 -3.02 10.55
C VAL A 99 -1.20 -4.47 11.00
N ARG A 100 -0.20 -4.89 11.77
CA ARG A 100 -0.16 -6.17 12.49
C ARG A 100 -0.33 -5.96 13.98
N ILE A 101 -1.03 -6.89 14.64
CA ILE A 101 -1.18 -6.92 16.10
C ILE A 101 -0.47 -8.17 16.62
N TYR A 102 0.41 -7.98 17.60
CA TYR A 102 1.07 -9.03 18.34
C TYR A 102 0.50 -9.05 19.77
N LEU A 103 0.09 -10.22 20.24
CA LEU A 103 -0.53 -10.43 21.54
C LEU A 103 0.50 -10.90 22.56
N GLU A 104 0.44 -10.36 23.77
CA GLU A 104 1.22 -10.87 24.89
C GLU A 104 0.74 -12.28 25.30
N LYS A 105 -0.57 -12.49 25.30
CA LYS A 105 -1.20 -13.79 25.55
C LYS A 105 -2.09 -14.19 24.38
N LYS A 106 -1.86 -15.36 23.82
CA LYS A 106 -2.65 -15.87 22.69
C LYS A 106 -4.14 -16.06 23.00
N ASP A 107 -4.48 -16.27 24.26
CA ASP A 107 -5.86 -16.44 24.72
C ASP A 107 -6.70 -15.16 24.55
N ASP A 108 -6.05 -14.00 24.50
CA ASP A 108 -6.72 -12.71 24.28
C ASP A 108 -7.13 -12.47 22.80
N ARG A 109 -6.74 -13.35 21.86
CA ARG A 109 -6.93 -13.16 20.42
C ARG A 109 -8.39 -12.89 20.07
N ASN A 110 -9.32 -13.69 20.54
CA ASN A 110 -10.73 -13.53 20.20
C ASN A 110 -11.30 -12.21 20.76
N LYS A 111 -10.93 -11.83 21.96
CA LYS A 111 -11.34 -10.56 22.57
C LYS A 111 -10.83 -9.37 21.73
N VAL A 112 -9.55 -9.38 21.37
CA VAL A 112 -8.95 -8.31 20.56
C VAL A 112 -9.55 -8.28 19.16
N TYR A 113 -9.79 -9.45 18.55
CA TYR A 113 -10.44 -9.58 17.25
C TYR A 113 -11.83 -8.89 17.24
N GLU A 114 -12.69 -9.22 18.21
CA GLU A 114 -14.05 -8.62 18.31
C GLU A 114 -14.01 -7.11 18.53
N ILE A 115 -13.09 -6.61 19.35
CA ILE A 115 -12.91 -5.17 19.55
C ILE A 115 -12.55 -4.49 18.22
N VAL A 116 -11.54 -5.02 17.52
CA VAL A 116 -11.02 -4.40 16.29
C VAL A 116 -12.06 -4.45 15.17
N GLN A 117 -12.77 -5.58 15.03
CA GLN A 117 -13.82 -5.74 14.00
C GLN A 117 -14.97 -4.77 14.18
N GLY A 118 -15.23 -4.30 15.41
CA GLY A 118 -16.28 -3.31 15.73
C GLY A 118 -15.88 -1.86 15.49
N ILE A 119 -14.64 -1.57 15.09
CA ILE A 119 -14.16 -0.19 14.89
C ILE A 119 -14.60 0.30 13.51
N GLU A 120 -15.25 1.47 13.47
CA GLU A 120 -15.59 2.15 12.22
C GLU A 120 -14.32 2.48 11.42
N GLY A 121 -14.33 2.21 10.11
CA GLY A 121 -13.17 2.38 9.23
C GLY A 121 -12.26 1.14 9.14
N VAL A 122 -12.49 0.09 9.95
CA VAL A 122 -11.86 -1.22 9.76
C VAL A 122 -12.66 -2.02 8.74
N GLU A 123 -12.03 -2.39 7.63
CA GLU A 123 -12.67 -3.21 6.59
C GLU A 123 -12.51 -4.70 6.85
N LYS A 124 -11.33 -5.13 7.29
CA LYS A 124 -11.05 -6.54 7.56
C LYS A 124 -10.13 -6.74 8.75
N VAL A 125 -10.40 -7.80 9.48
CA VAL A 125 -9.50 -8.36 10.49
C VAL A 125 -9.21 -9.80 10.12
N TRP A 126 -7.95 -10.18 10.01
CA TRP A 126 -7.51 -11.54 9.71
C TRP A 126 -6.70 -12.13 10.85
N THR A 127 -6.82 -13.45 11.06
CA THR A 127 -5.84 -14.21 11.84
C THR A 127 -4.55 -14.38 11.04
N ALA A 128 -3.45 -14.74 11.71
CA ALA A 128 -2.17 -15.01 11.06
C ALA A 128 -2.30 -15.96 9.87
N GLU A 129 -3.06 -17.05 10.05
CA GLU A 129 -3.27 -18.09 9.01
C GLU A 129 -4.01 -17.52 7.80
N ASN A 130 -5.02 -16.69 8.06
CA ASN A 130 -5.83 -16.10 6.99
C ASN A 130 -5.06 -15.06 6.22
N VAL A 131 -4.33 -14.15 6.88
CA VAL A 131 -3.54 -13.14 6.17
C VAL A 131 -2.39 -13.76 5.38
N ALA A 132 -1.71 -14.77 5.93
CA ALA A 132 -0.65 -15.50 5.24
C ALA A 132 -1.16 -16.13 3.93
N LYS A 133 -2.37 -16.69 3.95
CA LYS A 133 -3.02 -17.25 2.75
C LYS A 133 -3.47 -16.17 1.77
N GLU A 134 -4.19 -15.16 2.25
CA GLU A 134 -4.78 -14.12 1.41
C GLU A 134 -3.73 -13.22 0.74
N LEU A 135 -2.67 -12.88 1.48
CA LEU A 135 -1.59 -12.02 0.99
C LEU A 135 -0.34 -12.79 0.51
N GLU A 136 -0.40 -14.14 0.50
CA GLU A 136 0.71 -15.01 0.08
C GLU A 136 2.00 -14.74 0.86
N GLN A 137 1.89 -14.52 2.18
CA GLN A 137 3.00 -14.21 3.05
C GLN A 137 3.43 -15.43 3.88
N PRO A 138 4.71 -15.51 4.31
CA PRO A 138 5.16 -16.56 5.22
C PRO A 138 4.47 -16.44 6.58
N LEU A 139 3.79 -17.53 7.02
CA LEU A 139 3.03 -17.56 8.26
C LEU A 139 3.90 -17.23 9.50
N ASP A 140 5.15 -17.67 9.51
CA ASP A 140 6.10 -17.42 10.60
C ASP A 140 6.55 -15.95 10.73
N ARG A 141 6.17 -15.10 9.77
CA ARG A 141 6.43 -13.66 9.75
C ARG A 141 5.20 -12.81 10.09
N GLU A 142 4.05 -13.43 10.26
CA GLU A 142 2.81 -12.71 10.55
C GLU A 142 2.63 -12.44 12.05
N GLY A 143 1.87 -11.35 12.36
CA GLY A 143 1.36 -11.09 13.71
C GLY A 143 0.20 -12.03 14.04
N ASP A 144 -0.31 -11.96 15.26
CA ASP A 144 -1.48 -12.76 15.68
C ASP A 144 -2.75 -12.37 14.94
N LEU A 145 -2.87 -11.07 14.64
CA LEU A 145 -3.92 -10.50 13.80
C LEU A 145 -3.32 -9.49 12.82
N ALA A 146 -3.98 -9.34 11.69
CA ALA A 146 -3.73 -8.26 10.73
C ALA A 146 -5.02 -7.49 10.50
N VAL A 147 -4.91 -6.18 10.39
CA VAL A 147 -6.04 -5.25 10.25
C VAL A 147 -5.87 -4.43 8.99
N VAL A 148 -6.94 -4.35 8.20
CA VAL A 148 -7.01 -3.56 6.98
C VAL A 148 -8.06 -2.49 7.16
N ALA A 149 -7.70 -1.25 6.89
CA ALA A 149 -8.61 -0.11 6.86
C ALA A 149 -9.42 -0.07 5.57
N ASP A 150 -10.55 0.60 5.62
CA ASP A 150 -11.34 0.91 4.44
C ASP A 150 -10.62 1.89 3.47
N LYS A 151 -11.29 2.21 2.38
CA LYS A 151 -10.74 3.04 1.30
C LYS A 151 -10.26 4.42 1.77
N ARG A 152 -10.90 5.00 2.81
CA ARG A 152 -10.67 6.38 3.24
C ARG A 152 -9.95 6.51 4.57
N THR A 153 -9.64 5.41 5.22
CA THR A 153 -9.09 5.36 6.57
C THR A 153 -7.66 4.87 6.57
N VAL A 154 -6.88 5.33 7.51
CA VAL A 154 -5.55 4.80 7.86
C VAL A 154 -5.52 4.34 9.30
N ILE A 155 -4.57 3.48 9.62
CA ILE A 155 -4.35 2.96 10.97
C ILE A 155 -2.96 3.39 11.44
N GLY A 156 -2.93 4.05 12.61
CA GLY A 156 -1.70 4.36 13.34
C GLY A 156 -1.56 3.50 14.59
N GLY A 157 -0.41 3.59 15.21
CA GLY A 157 -0.17 3.06 16.55
C GLY A 157 -0.83 3.93 17.62
N SER A 158 -0.05 4.55 18.49
CA SER A 158 -0.53 5.62 19.39
C SER A 158 -0.37 6.98 18.72
N GLU A 159 -1.33 7.87 18.92
CA GLU A 159 -1.30 9.24 18.36
C GLU A 159 0.00 9.97 18.66
N LYS A 160 0.51 9.85 19.87
CA LYS A 160 1.76 10.47 20.31
C LYS A 160 3.01 10.01 19.57
N ASP A 161 2.95 8.87 18.88
CA ASP A 161 4.10 8.27 18.18
C ASP A 161 4.16 8.70 16.70
N HIS A 162 3.18 9.49 16.23
CA HIS A 162 3.08 9.96 14.85
C HIS A 162 3.16 11.49 14.76
N ASP A 163 4.13 12.00 14.02
CA ASP A 163 4.24 13.44 13.74
C ASP A 163 3.46 13.78 12.46
N LEU A 164 2.32 14.45 12.62
CA LEU A 164 1.47 14.91 11.53
C LEU A 164 1.70 16.37 11.15
N SER A 165 2.72 17.04 11.70
CA SER A 165 2.98 18.45 11.48
C SER A 165 3.15 18.82 10.00
N ALA A 166 3.74 17.94 9.20
CA ALA A 166 3.94 18.13 7.76
C ALA A 166 2.64 18.00 6.94
N LEU A 167 1.58 17.45 7.51
CA LEU A 167 0.24 17.30 6.89
C LEU A 167 -0.68 18.50 7.14
N LYS A 168 -0.28 19.43 8.00
CA LYS A 168 -1.12 20.58 8.36
C LYS A 168 -1.56 21.36 7.12
N GLY A 169 -2.87 21.44 6.91
CA GLY A 169 -3.48 22.10 5.76
C GLY A 169 -3.34 21.35 4.43
N LYS A 170 -2.97 20.07 4.48
CA LYS A 170 -2.86 19.18 3.31
C LYS A 170 -3.69 17.91 3.54
N ARG A 171 -4.20 17.36 2.45
CA ARG A 171 -4.86 16.06 2.50
C ARG A 171 -3.82 14.94 2.63
N LEU A 172 -4.10 13.97 3.49
CA LEU A 172 -3.30 12.76 3.59
C LEU A 172 -3.55 11.86 2.38
N ARG A 173 -2.49 11.57 1.64
CA ARG A 173 -2.48 10.56 0.58
C ARG A 173 -1.47 9.48 0.93
N THR A 174 -1.93 8.24 1.00
CA THR A 174 -1.09 7.09 1.34
C THR A 174 -1.73 5.79 0.83
N HIS A 175 -1.19 4.66 1.22
CA HIS A 175 -1.50 3.33 0.68
C HIS A 175 -1.56 2.26 1.79
N GLY A 176 -1.61 0.99 1.39
CA GLY A 176 -1.53 -0.17 2.29
C GLY A 176 -2.86 -0.87 2.51
N SER A 177 -4.00 -0.30 2.06
CA SER A 177 -5.27 -1.04 2.06
C SER A 177 -5.42 -1.90 0.80
N LEU A 178 -6.49 -2.70 0.73
CA LEU A 178 -6.80 -3.50 -0.47
C LEU A 178 -7.20 -2.63 -1.67
N HIS A 179 -7.54 -1.35 -1.42
CA HIS A 179 -7.98 -0.40 -2.44
C HIS A 179 -6.83 0.15 -3.30
N GLU A 180 -5.58 0.02 -2.84
CA GLU A 180 -4.37 0.40 -3.57
C GLU A 180 -3.69 -0.79 -4.27
N ALA A 181 -4.37 -1.96 -4.36
CA ALA A 181 -3.81 -3.16 -4.99
C ALA A 181 -3.71 -3.08 -6.53
N SER A 182 -4.52 -2.23 -7.17
CA SER A 182 -4.49 -2.08 -8.64
C SER A 182 -3.39 -1.13 -9.05
N VAL A 183 -2.49 -1.62 -9.91
CA VAL A 183 -1.31 -0.89 -10.41
C VAL A 183 -1.21 -1.01 -11.93
N PRO A 184 -0.49 -0.10 -12.61
CA PRO A 184 -0.24 -0.21 -14.04
C PRO A 184 0.61 -1.45 -14.36
N PHE A 185 0.41 -2.00 -15.56
CA PHE A 185 1.22 -3.06 -16.15
C PHE A 185 1.41 -2.73 -17.63
N ILE A 186 2.51 -2.07 -17.95
CA ILE A 186 2.74 -1.46 -19.26
C ILE A 186 4.02 -2.03 -19.88
N LEU A 187 3.96 -2.36 -21.16
CA LEU A 187 5.10 -2.75 -21.99
C LEU A 187 5.15 -1.85 -23.20
N SER A 188 6.33 -1.44 -23.62
CA SER A 188 6.53 -0.63 -24.82
C SER A 188 6.36 -1.41 -26.11
N GLU A 189 6.41 -2.74 -26.05
CA GLU A 189 6.27 -3.62 -27.20
C GLU A 189 5.00 -4.49 -27.07
N PRO A 190 4.36 -4.85 -28.19
CA PRO A 190 3.19 -5.72 -28.17
C PRO A 190 3.54 -7.12 -27.69
N LEU A 191 2.56 -7.77 -27.07
CA LEU A 191 2.69 -9.16 -26.63
C LEU A 191 2.53 -10.13 -27.81
N ASN A 192 3.30 -11.22 -27.78
CA ASN A 192 3.03 -12.36 -28.65
C ASN A 192 1.71 -13.06 -28.26
N ASP A 193 1.19 -13.92 -29.13
CA ASP A 193 -0.14 -14.54 -28.97
C ASP A 193 -0.28 -15.32 -27.66
N LYS A 194 0.77 -16.04 -27.23
CA LYS A 194 0.77 -16.81 -25.98
C LYS A 194 0.53 -15.91 -24.78
N TYR A 195 1.29 -14.84 -24.64
CA TYR A 195 1.22 -13.94 -23.50
C TYR A 195 0.01 -12.99 -23.58
N SER A 196 -0.40 -12.62 -24.80
CA SER A 196 -1.65 -11.88 -25.00
C SER A 196 -2.87 -12.68 -24.53
N ASN A 197 -2.96 -13.97 -24.86
CA ASN A 197 -4.04 -14.83 -24.39
C ASN A 197 -3.98 -15.01 -22.86
N ARG A 198 -2.80 -15.29 -22.31
CA ARG A 198 -2.61 -15.40 -20.86
C ARG A 198 -3.05 -14.13 -20.11
N ALA A 199 -2.75 -12.94 -20.65
CA ALA A 199 -3.14 -11.67 -20.05
C ALA A 199 -4.67 -11.43 -20.07
N LYS A 200 -5.38 -11.98 -21.08
CA LYS A 200 -6.85 -11.90 -21.15
C LYS A 200 -7.56 -12.85 -20.16
N GLU A 201 -6.93 -13.98 -19.87
CA GLU A 201 -7.53 -15.06 -19.06
C GLU A 201 -7.22 -14.91 -17.58
N ASN A 202 -6.20 -14.14 -17.21
CA ASN A 202 -5.71 -14.04 -15.84
C ASN A 202 -5.55 -12.60 -15.37
N THR A 203 -5.74 -12.37 -14.08
CA THR A 203 -5.30 -11.12 -13.46
C THR A 203 -3.78 -11.12 -13.36
N LEU A 204 -3.13 -10.14 -14.01
CA LEU A 204 -1.69 -9.99 -13.96
C LEU A 204 -1.25 -9.44 -12.60
N ARG A 205 -0.09 -9.89 -12.14
CA ARG A 205 0.55 -9.37 -10.92
C ARG A 205 1.80 -8.57 -11.27
N SER A 206 2.08 -7.52 -10.52
CA SER A 206 3.25 -6.65 -10.74
C SER A 206 4.56 -7.43 -10.88
N ARG A 207 4.74 -8.50 -10.08
CA ARG A 207 5.93 -9.38 -10.13
C ARG A 207 6.12 -10.11 -11.46
N GLU A 208 5.07 -10.27 -12.27
CA GLU A 208 5.14 -10.96 -13.56
C GLU A 208 5.67 -10.07 -14.68
N ILE A 209 5.89 -8.77 -14.41
CA ILE A 209 6.35 -7.79 -15.43
C ILE A 209 7.65 -8.24 -16.10
N PHE A 210 8.58 -8.82 -15.33
CA PHE A 210 9.85 -9.33 -15.87
C PHE A 210 9.65 -10.50 -16.85
N GLU A 211 8.77 -11.44 -16.52
CA GLU A 211 8.47 -12.58 -17.39
C GLU A 211 7.83 -12.11 -18.69
N TYR A 212 6.88 -11.18 -18.59
CA TYR A 212 6.21 -10.61 -19.76
C TYR A 212 7.16 -9.80 -20.63
N ALA A 213 8.04 -9.00 -20.03
CA ALA A 213 9.03 -8.22 -20.75
C ALA A 213 10.07 -9.10 -21.49
N LEU A 214 10.57 -10.14 -20.80
CA LEU A 214 11.66 -10.97 -21.35
C LEU A 214 11.20 -12.05 -22.31
N ASN A 215 9.99 -12.56 -22.16
CA ASN A 215 9.52 -13.73 -22.93
C ASN A 215 8.19 -13.47 -23.66
N GLY A 216 7.51 -12.37 -23.34
CA GLY A 216 6.15 -12.11 -23.81
C GLY A 216 6.05 -11.19 -25.01
N THR A 217 7.07 -10.43 -25.34
CA THR A 217 7.05 -9.48 -26.45
C THR A 217 7.38 -10.11 -27.81
N VAL A 218 7.00 -9.45 -28.89
CA VAL A 218 7.30 -9.82 -30.29
C VAL A 218 8.57 -9.14 -30.79
N ALA A 219 9.58 -9.04 -29.97
CA ALA A 219 10.87 -8.47 -30.39
C ALA A 219 11.64 -9.40 -31.33
#